data_1148e1409d5461354035bf15874f050e
#
_entry.id   1148e1409d5461354035bf15874f050e
#
_cell.length_a   1.000
_cell.length_b   1.000
_cell.length_c   1.000
_cell.angle_alpha   90.00
_cell.angle_beta   90.00
_cell.angle_gamma   90.00
#
_symmetry.space_group_name_H-M   'P 1'
#
loop_
_entity.id
_entity.type
_entity.pdbx_description
1 polymer ?
#
loop_
_entity_poly.entity_id
_entity_poly.type
_entity_poly.pdbx_seq_one_letter_code
_entity_poly.pdbx_strand_id
1 'polypeptide(L)'
;MKEILKLIRPQQWIKNLFVFIPMFFSSELFDTEMLINGLIMFVAFGFTASSIYCYNDIVDADDDRNHPEKCHRPIAAGTVSVGTGYRIMAITFILSICTALTLPAPVMPSAMAVLVFYYVLNLAY
;
A
#
# COMPACT_ATOMS: atom_id res chain seq x y z
N MET A 1 -14.94 11.36 2.08
CA MET A 1 -14.69 9.92 1.87
C MET A 1 -14.22 9.61 0.46
N LYS A 2 -14.91 10.17 -0.55
CA LYS A 2 -14.54 9.98 -1.96
C LYS A 2 -13.11 10.47 -2.25
N GLU A 3 -12.72 11.60 -1.69
CA GLU A 3 -11.39 12.16 -1.89
C GLU A 3 -10.30 11.33 -1.22
N ILE A 4 -10.60 10.73 -0.06
CA ILE A 4 -9.67 9.82 0.61
C ILE A 4 -9.47 8.56 -0.22
N LEU A 5 -10.53 8.03 -0.84
CA LEU A 5 -10.43 6.87 -1.73
C LEU A 5 -9.56 7.18 -2.96
N LYS A 6 -9.64 8.40 -3.49
CA LYS A 6 -8.74 8.82 -4.58
C LYS A 6 -7.28 8.85 -4.15
N LEU A 7 -7.03 9.19 -2.90
CA LEU A 7 -5.68 9.29 -2.36
C LEU A 7 -5.06 7.90 -2.12
N ILE A 8 -5.80 7.00 -1.48
CA ILE A 8 -5.28 5.67 -1.13
C ILE A 8 -5.27 4.69 -2.31
N ARG A 9 -6.04 4.97 -3.35
CA ARG A 9 -6.06 4.22 -4.61
C ARG A 9 -6.22 2.70 -4.43
N PRO A 10 -7.33 2.22 -3.83
CA PRO A 10 -7.49 0.78 -3.63
C PRO A 10 -7.51 -0.01 -4.93
N GLN A 11 -7.90 0.60 -6.04
CA GLN A 11 -7.88 -0.03 -7.36
C GLN A 11 -6.47 -0.42 -7.81
N GLN A 12 -5.43 0.21 -7.26
CA GLN A 12 -4.04 -0.14 -7.57
C GLN A 12 -3.57 -1.38 -6.83
N TRP A 13 -4.31 -1.83 -5.82
CA TRP A 13 -3.97 -3.02 -5.06
C TRP A 13 -3.97 -4.29 -5.92
N ILE A 14 -4.71 -4.27 -7.02
CA ILE A 14 -4.76 -5.42 -7.93
C ILE A 14 -3.37 -5.81 -8.43
N LYS A 15 -2.46 -4.86 -8.51
CA LYS A 15 -1.07 -5.11 -8.89
C LYS A 15 -0.33 -5.97 -7.88
N ASN A 16 -0.83 -6.05 -6.65
CA ASN A 16 -0.24 -6.86 -5.60
C ASN A 16 -0.61 -8.33 -5.70
N LEU A 17 -1.46 -8.69 -6.67
CA LEU A 17 -1.78 -10.09 -6.93
C LEU A 17 -0.54 -10.91 -7.29
N PHE A 18 0.57 -10.26 -7.63
CA PHE A 18 1.82 -10.95 -7.89
C PHE A 18 2.30 -11.79 -6.70
N VAL A 19 1.86 -11.50 -5.47
CA VAL A 19 2.23 -12.30 -4.30
C VAL A 19 1.72 -13.74 -4.40
N PHE A 20 0.72 -13.98 -5.24
CA PHE A 20 0.15 -15.32 -5.45
C PHE A 20 0.88 -16.12 -6.54
N ILE A 21 1.80 -15.49 -7.28
CA ILE A 21 2.49 -16.15 -8.38
C ILE A 21 3.29 -17.38 -7.94
N PRO A 22 4.13 -17.29 -6.89
CA PRO A 22 4.85 -18.48 -6.42
C PRO A 22 3.93 -19.60 -5.98
N MET A 23 2.82 -19.26 -5.35
CA MET A 23 1.82 -20.24 -4.92
C MET A 23 1.20 -20.97 -6.12
N PHE A 24 0.89 -20.22 -7.17
CA PHE A 24 0.31 -20.78 -8.39
C PHE A 24 1.25 -21.80 -9.03
N PHE A 25 2.55 -21.48 -9.12
CA PHE A 25 3.54 -22.38 -9.72
C PHE A 25 3.97 -23.51 -8.81
N SER A 26 3.78 -23.40 -7.50
CA SER A 26 4.13 -24.46 -6.55
C SER A 26 3.08 -25.54 -6.43
N SER A 27 1.94 -25.38 -7.10
CA SER A 27 0.77 -26.27 -7.01
C SER A 27 0.14 -26.31 -5.60
N GLU A 28 0.44 -25.33 -4.77
CA GLU A 28 -0.11 -25.20 -3.41
C GLU A 28 -1.28 -24.23 -3.37
N LEU A 29 -1.83 -23.86 -4.52
CA LEU A 29 -2.91 -22.89 -4.65
C LEU A 29 -4.15 -23.26 -3.83
N PHE A 30 -4.40 -24.57 -3.65
CA PHE A 30 -5.57 -25.06 -2.92
C PHE A 30 -5.29 -25.33 -1.45
N ASP A 31 -4.08 -25.07 -0.96
CA ASP A 31 -3.78 -25.14 0.46
C ASP A 31 -4.41 -23.93 1.15
N THR A 32 -5.37 -24.20 2.05
CA THR A 32 -6.11 -23.13 2.73
C THR A 32 -5.21 -22.19 3.53
N GLU A 33 -4.21 -22.74 4.21
CA GLU A 33 -3.29 -21.93 5.01
C GLU A 33 -2.46 -21.01 4.12
N MET A 34 -1.97 -21.50 3.00
CA MET A 34 -1.22 -20.70 2.03
C MET A 34 -2.07 -19.60 1.42
N LEU A 35 -3.34 -19.91 1.11
CA LEU A 35 -4.28 -18.91 0.59
C LEU A 35 -4.56 -17.82 1.61
N ILE A 36 -4.76 -18.18 2.87
CA ILE A 36 -5.01 -17.20 3.93
C ILE A 36 -3.79 -16.31 4.11
N ASN A 37 -2.59 -16.89 4.16
CA ASN A 37 -1.36 -16.12 4.28
C ASN A 37 -1.16 -15.19 3.09
N GLY A 38 -1.45 -15.66 1.90
CA GLY A 38 -1.40 -14.85 0.68
C GLY A 38 -2.35 -13.66 0.72
N LEU A 39 -3.58 -13.88 1.20
CA LEU A 39 -4.56 -12.82 1.36
C LEU A 39 -4.12 -11.79 2.38
N ILE A 40 -3.56 -12.23 3.51
CA ILE A 40 -3.03 -11.32 4.54
C ILE A 40 -1.90 -10.47 3.95
N MET A 41 -0.98 -11.08 3.22
CA MET A 41 0.11 -10.35 2.57
C MET A 41 -0.42 -9.38 1.51
N PHE A 42 -1.41 -9.79 0.72
CA PHE A 42 -2.04 -8.92 -0.27
C PHE A 42 -2.60 -7.66 0.38
N VAL A 43 -3.33 -7.81 1.48
CA VAL A 43 -3.91 -6.68 2.20
C VAL A 43 -2.81 -5.82 2.82
N ALA A 44 -1.81 -6.43 3.45
CA ALA A 44 -0.70 -5.70 4.06
C ALA A 44 0.06 -4.87 3.03
N PHE A 45 0.38 -5.45 1.88
CA PHE A 45 1.06 -4.73 0.80
C PHE A 45 0.15 -3.67 0.18
N GLY A 46 -1.16 -3.92 0.15
CA GLY A 46 -2.13 -2.93 -0.29
C GLY A 46 -2.09 -1.67 0.58
N PHE A 47 -2.13 -1.83 1.89
CA PHE A 47 -2.01 -0.70 2.81
C PHE A 47 -0.65 -0.01 2.68
N THR A 48 0.42 -0.76 2.52
CA THR A 48 1.76 -0.20 2.30
C THR A 48 1.79 0.65 1.03
N ALA A 49 1.24 0.14 -0.07
CA ALA A 49 1.17 0.86 -1.34
C ALA A 49 0.35 2.15 -1.19
N SER A 50 -0.78 2.10 -0.48
CA SER A 50 -1.60 3.28 -0.24
C SER A 50 -0.83 4.34 0.54
N SER A 51 -0.05 3.93 1.54
CA SER A 51 0.80 4.85 2.30
C SER A 51 1.83 5.52 1.40
N ILE A 52 2.45 4.76 0.49
CA ILE A 52 3.41 5.29 -0.48
C ILE A 52 2.74 6.29 -1.42
N TYR A 53 1.52 6.00 -1.90
CA TYR A 53 0.78 6.92 -2.76
C TYR A 53 0.48 8.23 -2.04
N CYS A 54 0.11 8.18 -0.76
CA CYS A 54 -0.09 9.39 0.03
C CYS A 54 1.19 10.23 0.07
N TYR A 55 2.31 9.59 0.34
CA TYR A 55 3.60 10.26 0.39
C TYR A 55 3.95 10.90 -0.95
N ASN A 56 3.79 10.16 -2.05
CA ASN A 56 4.10 10.67 -3.38
C ASN A 56 3.23 11.88 -3.73
N ASP A 57 1.94 11.81 -3.42
CA ASP A 57 1.02 12.92 -3.70
C ASP A 57 1.37 14.16 -2.87
N ILE A 58 1.87 13.99 -1.66
CA ILE A 58 2.33 15.11 -0.81
C ILE A 58 3.59 15.74 -1.40
N VAL A 59 4.59 14.92 -1.72
CA VAL A 59 5.87 15.41 -2.22
C VAL A 59 5.71 16.08 -3.58
N ASP A 60 4.86 15.51 -4.44
CA ASP A 60 4.67 15.97 -5.82
C ASP A 60 3.58 17.04 -5.95
N ALA A 61 2.95 17.47 -4.86
CA ALA A 61 1.77 18.33 -4.91
C ALA A 61 1.99 19.61 -5.72
N ASP A 62 3.13 20.27 -5.54
CA ASP A 62 3.41 21.52 -6.24
C ASP A 62 3.59 21.31 -7.74
N ASP A 63 4.29 20.24 -8.13
CA ASP A 63 4.47 19.90 -9.54
C ASP A 63 3.14 19.42 -10.16
N ASP A 64 2.35 18.64 -9.39
CA ASP A 64 1.07 18.13 -9.86
C ASP A 64 0.07 19.24 -10.16
N ARG A 65 0.11 20.35 -9.43
CA ARG A 65 -0.78 21.51 -9.68
C ARG A 65 -0.60 22.07 -11.08
N ASN A 66 0.59 21.97 -11.63
CA ASN A 66 0.93 22.47 -12.96
C ASN A 66 0.70 21.43 -14.06
N HIS A 67 0.28 20.22 -13.71
CA HIS A 67 0.05 19.13 -14.66
C HIS A 67 -1.43 19.08 -15.07
N PRO A 68 -1.75 18.94 -16.38
CA PRO A 68 -3.15 18.97 -16.85
C PRO A 68 -4.06 17.91 -16.22
N GLU A 69 -3.51 16.74 -15.89
CA GLU A 69 -4.29 15.64 -15.32
C GLU A 69 -4.06 15.47 -13.83
N LYS A 70 -2.81 15.60 -13.40
CA LYS A 70 -2.43 15.34 -12.00
C LYS A 70 -2.90 16.45 -11.05
N CYS A 71 -3.26 17.62 -11.57
CA CYS A 71 -3.79 18.70 -10.76
C CYS A 71 -5.11 18.33 -10.08
N HIS A 72 -5.79 17.27 -10.52
CA HIS A 72 -7.02 16.77 -9.93
C HIS A 72 -6.78 15.82 -8.74
N ARG A 73 -5.54 15.48 -8.45
CA ARG A 73 -5.20 14.66 -7.27
C ARG A 73 -5.59 15.43 -6.00
N PRO A 74 -6.13 14.73 -4.97
CA PRO A 74 -6.70 15.42 -3.81
C PRO A 74 -5.79 16.43 -3.13
N ILE A 75 -4.52 16.11 -2.93
CA ILE A 75 -3.59 17.02 -2.25
C ILE A 75 -3.21 18.18 -3.16
N ALA A 76 -2.93 17.92 -4.43
CA ALA A 76 -2.64 18.96 -5.41
C ALA A 76 -3.82 19.91 -5.59
N ALA A 77 -5.04 19.38 -5.66
CA ALA A 77 -6.26 20.16 -5.80
C ALA A 77 -6.68 20.89 -4.52
N GLY A 78 -6.10 20.53 -3.37
CA GLY A 78 -6.44 21.14 -2.08
C GLY A 78 -7.69 20.57 -1.43
N THR A 79 -8.31 19.52 -1.98
CA THR A 79 -9.48 18.88 -1.39
C THR A 79 -9.13 18.04 -0.16
N VAL A 80 -7.86 17.62 -0.06
CA VAL A 80 -7.30 16.97 1.13
C VAL A 80 -6.07 17.79 1.54
N SER A 81 -6.01 18.20 2.80
CA SER A 81 -4.86 18.96 3.28
C SER A 81 -3.62 18.08 3.40
N VAL A 82 -2.44 18.70 3.37
CA VAL A 82 -1.17 17.99 3.55
C VAL A 82 -1.14 17.29 4.91
N GLY A 83 -1.63 17.95 5.97
CA GLY A 83 -1.70 17.34 7.30
C GLY A 83 -2.57 16.08 7.33
N THR A 84 -3.73 16.12 6.67
CA THR A 84 -4.61 14.95 6.53
C THR A 84 -3.91 13.86 5.72
N GLY A 85 -3.19 14.24 4.67
CA GLY A 85 -2.39 13.31 3.87
C GLY A 85 -1.38 12.54 4.70
N TYR A 86 -0.65 13.23 5.57
CA TYR A 86 0.30 12.59 6.48
C TYR A 86 -0.38 11.67 7.48
N ARG A 87 -1.56 12.06 7.98
CA ARG A 87 -2.34 11.20 8.90
C ARG A 87 -2.76 9.91 8.21
N ILE A 88 -3.27 10.00 7.00
CA ILE A 88 -3.69 8.83 6.22
C ILE A 88 -2.49 7.94 5.92
N MET A 89 -1.35 8.54 5.57
CA MET A 89 -0.10 7.83 5.36
C MET A 89 0.29 7.00 6.60
N ALA A 90 0.25 7.63 7.78
CA ALA A 90 0.58 6.95 9.04
C ALA A 90 -0.43 5.83 9.35
N ILE A 91 -1.72 6.10 9.19
CA ILE A 91 -2.78 5.13 9.47
C ILE A 91 -2.65 3.92 8.54
N THR A 92 -2.46 4.13 7.25
CA THR A 92 -2.33 3.02 6.30
C THR A 92 -1.07 2.20 6.56
N PHE A 93 0.03 2.83 6.94
CA PHE A 93 1.24 2.10 7.30
C PHE A 93 1.05 1.27 8.58
N ILE A 94 0.42 1.86 9.60
CA ILE A 94 0.12 1.13 10.83
C ILE A 94 -0.80 -0.05 10.54
N LEU A 95 -1.82 0.13 9.69
CA LEU A 95 -2.71 -0.95 9.30
C LEU A 95 -1.95 -2.07 8.56
N SER A 96 -0.98 -1.71 7.72
CA SER A 96 -0.17 -2.71 7.03
C SER A 96 0.66 -3.55 8.01
N ILE A 97 1.28 -2.90 8.99
CA ILE A 97 2.08 -3.59 10.01
C ILE A 97 1.18 -4.50 10.86
N CYS A 98 0.03 -3.98 11.31
CA CYS A 98 -0.92 -4.78 12.10
C CYS A 98 -1.41 -5.99 11.32
N THR A 99 -1.69 -5.83 10.04
CA THR A 99 -2.12 -6.93 9.18
C THR A 99 -1.02 -7.98 9.06
N ALA A 100 0.23 -7.56 8.84
CA ALA A 100 1.36 -8.47 8.71
C ALA A 100 1.64 -9.22 10.01
N LEU A 101 1.37 -8.60 11.17
CA LEU A 101 1.56 -9.25 12.46
C LEU A 101 0.60 -10.42 12.70
N THR A 102 -0.47 -10.53 11.92
CA THR A 102 -1.39 -11.67 12.00
C THR A 102 -0.85 -12.92 11.31
N LEU A 103 0.25 -12.81 10.57
CA LEU A 103 0.87 -13.96 9.90
C LEU A 103 1.46 -14.94 10.93
N PRO A 104 1.51 -16.26 10.58
CA PRO A 104 2.16 -17.25 11.45
C PRO A 104 3.62 -16.90 11.71
N ALA A 105 4.11 -17.28 12.90
CA ALA A 105 5.47 -16.95 13.32
C ALA A 105 6.56 -17.32 12.31
N PRO A 106 6.53 -18.49 11.63
CA PRO A 106 7.57 -18.82 10.65
C PRO A 106 7.61 -17.89 9.43
N VAL A 107 6.48 -17.28 9.05
CA VAL A 107 6.36 -16.45 7.84
C VAL A 107 6.51 -14.97 8.17
N MET A 108 6.05 -14.55 9.34
CA MET A 108 5.91 -13.16 9.72
C MET A 108 7.22 -12.36 9.64
N PRO A 109 8.38 -12.83 10.16
CA PRO A 109 9.60 -12.03 10.08
C PRO A 109 10.05 -11.72 8.66
N SER A 110 9.97 -12.71 7.76
CA SER A 110 10.34 -12.52 6.36
C SER A 110 9.39 -11.55 5.66
N ALA A 111 8.09 -11.72 5.87
CA ALA A 111 7.08 -10.84 5.28
C ALA A 111 7.25 -9.41 5.79
N MET A 112 7.48 -9.25 7.09
CA MET A 112 7.69 -7.94 7.70
C MET A 112 8.95 -7.27 7.14
N ALA A 113 10.04 -8.02 6.99
CA ALA A 113 11.28 -7.51 6.43
C ALA A 113 11.09 -7.00 5.00
N VAL A 114 10.43 -7.79 4.16
CA VAL A 114 10.15 -7.40 2.77
C VAL A 114 9.26 -6.17 2.72
N LEU A 115 8.23 -6.11 3.54
CA LEU A 115 7.29 -5.00 3.58
C LEU A 115 7.97 -3.70 3.98
N VAL A 116 8.77 -3.74 5.05
CA VAL A 116 9.50 -2.56 5.53
C VAL A 116 10.55 -2.12 4.51
N PHE A 117 11.27 -3.07 3.92
CA PHE A 117 12.25 -2.77 2.87
C PHE A 117 11.59 -2.10 1.67
N TYR A 118 10.46 -2.64 1.21
CA TYR A 118 9.69 -2.07 0.11
C TYR A 118 9.26 -0.64 0.43
N TYR A 119 8.76 -0.41 1.64
CA TYR A 119 8.30 0.90 2.08
C TYR A 119 9.46 1.90 2.10
N VAL A 120 10.55 1.55 2.75
CA VAL A 120 11.72 2.42 2.87
C VAL A 120 12.31 2.74 1.49
N LEU A 121 12.42 1.73 0.64
CA LEU A 121 12.96 1.92 -0.70
C LEU A 121 12.12 2.92 -1.51
N ASN A 122 10.81 2.82 -1.41
CA ASN A 122 9.93 3.71 -2.15
C ASN A 122 9.90 5.13 -1.57
N LEU A 123 10.06 5.28 -0.27
CA LEU A 123 10.17 6.61 0.34
C LEU A 123 11.49 7.29 0.01
N ALA A 124 12.56 6.51 -0.14
CA ALA A 124 13.89 7.04 -0.46
C ALA A 124 14.03 7.41 -1.94
N TYR A 125 13.21 6.81 -2.79
CA TYR A 125 13.24 7.03 -4.24
C TYR A 125 12.47 8.31 -4.60
#